data_454b644984592d08a074102af63443fc
#
_entry.id   454b644984592d08a074102af63443fc
#
_cell.length_a   1.000
_cell.length_b   1.000
_cell.length_c   1.000
_cell.angle_alpha   90.00
_cell.angle_beta   90.00
_cell.angle_gamma   90.00
#
_symmetry.space_group_name_H-M   'P 1'
#
loop_
_entity.id
_entity.type
_entity.pdbx_description
1 polymer ?
#
loop_
_entity_poly.entity_id
_entity_poly.type
_entity_poly.pdbx_seq_one_letter_code
_entity_poly.pdbx_strand_id
1 'polypeptide(L)'
;VVQRLAHQLIEKHDDFADTVILGIQQGGVAVADEIVKVLQQHTNGSVKYGQIDITFYRDDIRKKILAPDSMNLPFDIENKNVVLIDDVLFTGRTIKAALDVLLDYGRPARVELCVLIDRKEHRQFPIQPDYTGQVVRSVKTDKIKVLKDENGLKQVVLYNE
;
A
#
# COMPACT_ATOMS: atom_id res chain seq x y z
N VAL A 1 -14.50 -2.07 -6.54
CA VAL A 1 -13.40 -1.13 -6.25
C VAL A 1 -12.03 -1.80 -6.44
N VAL A 2 -11.81 -2.96 -5.82
CA VAL A 2 -10.55 -3.69 -5.95
C VAL A 2 -10.27 -4.07 -7.41
N GLN A 3 -11.26 -4.56 -8.14
CA GLN A 3 -11.09 -4.90 -9.55
C GLN A 3 -10.76 -3.69 -10.40
N ARG A 4 -11.38 -2.55 -10.13
CA ARG A 4 -11.08 -1.31 -10.85
C ARG A 4 -9.62 -0.88 -10.61
N LEU A 5 -9.16 -0.93 -9.36
CA LEU A 5 -7.78 -0.60 -9.03
C LEU A 5 -6.80 -1.54 -9.73
N ALA A 6 -7.09 -2.84 -9.72
CA ALA A 6 -6.26 -3.83 -10.41
C ALA A 6 -6.17 -3.55 -11.91
N HIS A 7 -7.30 -3.22 -12.56
CA HIS A 7 -7.29 -2.90 -13.98
C HIS A 7 -6.56 -1.60 -14.30
N GLN A 8 -6.64 -0.60 -13.43
CA GLN A 8 -5.85 0.62 -13.59
C GLN A 8 -4.34 0.34 -13.53
N LEU A 9 -3.94 -0.56 -12.63
CA LEU A 9 -2.53 -0.99 -12.54
C LEU A 9 -2.11 -1.77 -13.80
N ILE A 10 -2.97 -2.64 -14.32
CA ILE A 10 -2.69 -3.38 -15.55
C ILE A 10 -2.51 -2.43 -16.74
N GLU A 11 -3.37 -1.43 -16.87
CA GLU A 11 -3.24 -0.44 -17.93
C GLU A 11 -1.88 0.27 -17.92
N LYS A 12 -1.37 0.54 -16.73
CA LYS A 12 -0.12 1.30 -16.61
C LYS A 12 1.12 0.42 -16.65
N HIS A 13 1.08 -0.77 -16.07
CA HIS A 13 2.25 -1.62 -15.88
C HIS A 13 2.30 -2.85 -16.78
N ASP A 14 1.25 -3.07 -17.55
CA ASP A 14 1.13 -4.14 -18.54
C ASP A 14 1.40 -5.53 -17.96
N ASP A 15 2.57 -6.12 -18.20
CA ASP A 15 2.92 -7.47 -17.72
C ASP A 15 3.64 -7.48 -16.37
N PHE A 16 3.83 -6.32 -15.77
CA PHE A 16 4.55 -6.15 -14.49
C PHE A 16 6.00 -6.66 -14.49
N ALA A 17 6.64 -6.70 -15.67
CA ALA A 17 8.02 -7.19 -15.78
C ALA A 17 9.00 -6.39 -14.92
N ASP A 18 8.81 -5.07 -14.84
CA ASP A 18 9.65 -4.15 -14.07
C ASP A 18 8.93 -3.54 -12.87
N THR A 19 7.86 -4.17 -12.42
CA THR A 19 7.00 -3.65 -11.37
C THR A 19 6.86 -4.63 -10.23
N VAL A 20 6.95 -4.12 -9.00
CA VAL A 20 6.83 -4.86 -7.76
C VAL A 20 5.66 -4.28 -6.96
N ILE A 21 4.84 -5.15 -6.41
CA ILE A 21 3.71 -4.77 -5.55
C ILE A 21 4.11 -5.00 -4.09
N LEU A 22 3.96 -3.99 -3.25
CA LEU A 22 4.26 -4.09 -1.83
C LEU A 22 3.06 -3.67 -1.00
N GLY A 23 2.53 -4.61 -0.21
CA GLY A 23 1.47 -4.33 0.76
C GLY A 23 2.06 -3.85 2.08
N ILE A 24 1.49 -2.78 2.63
CA ILE A 24 1.94 -2.23 3.91
C ILE A 24 1.19 -2.92 5.04
N GLN A 25 1.96 -3.54 5.95
CA GLN A 25 1.37 -4.21 7.11
C GLN A 25 0.83 -3.16 8.11
N GLN A 26 -0.33 -3.39 8.67
CA GLN A 26 -1.12 -4.61 8.54
C GLN A 26 -2.27 -4.48 7.53
N GLY A 27 -2.97 -3.35 7.53
CA GLY A 27 -4.19 -3.16 6.76
C GLY A 27 -4.01 -3.25 5.25
N GLY A 28 -2.87 -2.77 4.75
CA GLY A 28 -2.59 -2.78 3.32
C GLY A 28 -2.38 -4.17 2.73
N VAL A 29 -1.97 -5.14 3.55
CA VAL A 29 -1.72 -6.50 3.07
C VAL A 29 -3.01 -7.17 2.57
N ALA A 30 -4.12 -7.00 3.29
CA ALA A 30 -5.38 -7.58 2.86
C ALA A 30 -5.86 -6.98 1.52
N VAL A 31 -5.69 -5.67 1.34
CA VAL A 31 -6.02 -5.00 0.08
C VAL A 31 -5.10 -5.47 -1.04
N ALA A 32 -3.80 -5.55 -0.77
CA ALA A 32 -2.81 -6.01 -1.74
C ALA A 32 -3.07 -7.45 -2.17
N ASP A 33 -3.40 -8.34 -1.24
CA ASP A 33 -3.72 -9.73 -1.56
C ASP A 33 -4.87 -9.83 -2.57
N GLU A 34 -5.93 -9.05 -2.37
CA GLU A 34 -7.08 -9.05 -3.27
C GLU A 34 -6.72 -8.49 -4.66
N ILE A 35 -5.94 -7.42 -4.69
CA ILE A 35 -5.49 -6.82 -5.95
C ILE A 35 -4.60 -7.80 -6.70
N VAL A 36 -3.62 -8.40 -6.03
CA VAL A 36 -2.68 -9.34 -6.64
C VAL A 36 -3.39 -10.56 -7.22
N LYS A 37 -4.43 -11.06 -6.56
CA LYS A 37 -5.23 -12.15 -7.13
C LYS A 37 -5.78 -11.81 -8.52
N VAL A 38 -6.30 -10.61 -8.68
CA VAL A 38 -6.82 -10.14 -9.98
C VAL A 38 -5.68 -9.98 -10.98
N LEU A 39 -4.56 -9.37 -10.54
CA LEU A 39 -3.40 -9.17 -11.42
C LEU A 39 -2.85 -10.48 -11.95
N GLN A 40 -2.74 -11.50 -11.09
CA GLN A 40 -2.22 -12.81 -11.48
C GLN A 40 -3.09 -13.51 -12.51
N GLN A 41 -4.40 -13.32 -12.44
CA GLN A 41 -5.31 -13.87 -13.43
C GLN A 41 -5.10 -13.28 -14.83
N HIS A 42 -4.65 -12.01 -14.90
CA HIS A 42 -4.47 -11.29 -16.15
C HIS A 42 -3.03 -11.29 -16.66
N THR A 43 -2.07 -11.67 -15.85
CA THR A 43 -0.64 -11.59 -16.18
C THR A 43 0.07 -12.94 -16.17
N ASN A 44 -0.66 -14.04 -16.21
CA ASN A 44 -0.11 -15.40 -16.16
C ASN A 44 0.75 -15.69 -14.92
N GLY A 45 0.44 -15.03 -13.81
CA GLY A 45 1.06 -15.33 -12.51
C GLY A 45 2.44 -14.76 -12.27
N SER A 46 2.90 -13.80 -13.07
CA SER A 46 4.28 -13.27 -12.97
C SER A 46 4.43 -12.03 -12.09
N VAL A 47 3.44 -11.67 -11.29
CA VAL A 47 3.48 -10.47 -10.44
C VAL A 47 4.35 -10.72 -9.21
N LYS A 48 5.36 -9.88 -9.00
CA LYS A 48 6.20 -9.91 -7.81
C LYS A 48 5.50 -9.17 -6.68
N TYR A 49 5.28 -9.84 -5.59
CA TYR A 49 4.54 -9.32 -4.46
C TYR A 49 5.30 -9.57 -3.15
N GLY A 50 5.38 -8.53 -2.32
CA GLY A 50 5.98 -8.60 -1.00
C GLY A 50 5.23 -7.72 -0.01
N GLN A 51 5.76 -7.66 1.21
CA GLN A 51 5.14 -6.93 2.31
C GLN A 51 6.17 -6.05 3.00
N ILE A 52 5.72 -4.90 3.51
CA ILE A 52 6.52 -3.99 4.31
C ILE A 52 5.92 -3.90 5.70
N ASP A 53 6.73 -4.12 6.72
CA ASP A 53 6.37 -3.88 8.11
C ASP A 53 6.99 -2.56 8.57
N ILE A 54 6.15 -1.60 8.96
CA ILE A 54 6.57 -0.27 9.35
C ILE A 54 6.61 -0.08 10.88
N THR A 55 6.38 -1.13 11.64
CA THR A 55 6.22 -1.04 13.11
C THR A 55 7.40 -0.34 13.77
N PHE A 56 8.62 -0.56 13.28
CA PHE A 56 9.84 0.01 13.83
C PHE A 56 10.23 1.36 13.21
N TYR A 57 9.48 1.87 12.25
CA TYR A 57 9.79 3.11 11.52
C TYR A 57 8.78 4.23 11.79
N ARG A 58 7.93 4.07 12.81
CA ARG A 58 6.99 5.12 13.20
C ARG A 58 7.73 6.27 13.87
N ASP A 59 7.19 7.48 13.76
CA ASP A 59 7.83 8.74 14.20
C ASP A 59 8.22 8.78 15.67
N ASP A 60 7.54 8.00 16.50
CA ASP A 60 7.80 7.90 17.94
C ASP A 60 9.00 7.02 18.27
N ILE A 61 9.54 6.29 17.29
CA ILE A 61 10.72 5.45 17.46
C ILE A 61 11.84 6.04 16.61
N ARG A 62 12.63 6.93 17.21
CA ARG A 62 13.69 7.66 16.53
C ARG A 62 14.97 6.85 16.26
N LYS A 63 15.04 5.62 16.70
CA LYS A 63 16.19 4.78 16.45
C LYS A 63 15.98 4.01 15.17
N LYS A 64 16.77 4.31 14.15
CA LYS A 64 16.88 3.51 12.94
C LYS A 64 17.53 2.17 13.29
N ILE A 65 16.84 1.35 14.02
CA ILE A 65 17.21 -0.05 14.14
C ILE A 65 16.57 -0.73 12.95
N LEU A 66 17.37 -1.12 11.97
CA LEU A 66 16.92 -1.99 10.90
C LEU A 66 16.41 -3.27 11.56
N ALA A 67 15.10 -3.38 11.68
CA ALA A 67 14.51 -4.65 12.03
C ALA A 67 14.82 -5.62 10.89
N PRO A 68 15.44 -6.78 11.15
CA PRO A 68 15.90 -7.67 10.08
C PRO A 68 14.80 -8.11 9.12
N ASP A 69 13.54 -8.04 9.53
CA ASP A 69 12.39 -8.55 8.78
C ASP A 69 11.38 -7.47 8.39
N SER A 70 11.83 -6.19 8.28
CA SER A 70 10.95 -5.10 7.87
C SER A 70 10.42 -5.25 6.45
N MET A 71 11.14 -5.98 5.60
CA MET A 71 10.69 -6.30 4.25
C MET A 71 10.79 -7.79 4.00
N ASN A 72 9.68 -8.37 3.63
CA ASN A 72 9.63 -9.76 3.18
C ASN A 72 9.64 -9.77 1.66
N LEU A 73 10.86 -9.72 1.09
CA LEU A 73 11.06 -9.64 -0.35
C LEU A 73 12.00 -10.75 -0.83
N PRO A 74 11.51 -11.67 -1.66
CA PRO A 74 12.36 -12.64 -2.32
C PRO A 74 13.00 -12.12 -3.61
N PHE A 75 12.97 -10.81 -3.84
CA PHE A 75 13.43 -10.18 -5.08
C PHE A 75 14.02 -8.81 -4.80
N ASP A 76 14.78 -8.29 -5.79
CA ASP A 76 15.43 -6.99 -5.74
C ASP A 76 14.47 -5.89 -6.22
N ILE A 77 14.56 -4.71 -5.59
CA ILE A 77 13.77 -3.52 -5.98
C ILE A 77 14.57 -2.49 -6.76
N GLU A 78 15.89 -2.71 -6.96
CA GLU A 78 16.73 -1.78 -7.70
C GLU A 78 16.18 -1.51 -9.11
N ASN A 79 16.02 -0.24 -9.44
CA ASN A 79 15.53 0.22 -10.74
C ASN A 79 14.15 -0.34 -11.12
N LYS A 80 13.39 -0.80 -10.14
CA LYS A 80 12.03 -1.31 -10.37
C LYS A 80 11.00 -0.23 -10.06
N ASN A 81 9.85 -0.33 -10.70
CA ASN A 81 8.68 0.45 -10.30
C ASN A 81 8.07 -0.26 -9.09
N VAL A 82 7.87 0.47 -8.01
CA VAL A 82 7.27 -0.07 -6.79
C VAL A 82 5.90 0.54 -6.60
N VAL A 83 4.89 -0.30 -6.43
CA VAL A 83 3.54 0.14 -6.09
C VAL A 83 3.30 -0.23 -4.62
N LEU A 84 3.21 0.79 -3.77
CA LEU A 84 2.83 0.61 -2.37
C LEU A 84 1.31 0.55 -2.27
N ILE A 85 0.80 -0.42 -1.53
CA ILE A 85 -0.64 -0.58 -1.31
C ILE A 85 -0.95 -0.47 0.16
N ASP A 86 -1.89 0.42 0.50
CA ASP A 86 -2.41 0.58 1.85
C ASP A 86 -3.94 0.61 1.82
N ASP A 87 -4.56 0.41 2.97
CA ASP A 87 -6.01 0.44 3.10
C ASP A 87 -6.54 1.86 3.16
N VAL A 88 -6.05 2.68 4.08
CA VAL A 88 -6.53 4.05 4.30
C VAL A 88 -5.37 5.03 4.34
N LEU A 89 -5.43 6.04 3.50
CA LEU A 89 -4.50 7.17 3.53
C LEU A 89 -5.15 8.31 4.30
N PHE A 90 -4.50 8.74 5.38
CA PHE A 90 -4.99 9.84 6.22
C PHE A 90 -3.96 10.96 6.31
N THR A 91 -3.07 10.92 7.28
CA THR A 91 -2.05 11.96 7.47
C THR A 91 -0.86 11.81 6.53
N GLY A 92 -0.61 10.61 6.04
CA GLY A 92 0.57 10.26 5.25
C GLY A 92 1.72 9.70 6.07
N ARG A 93 1.58 9.59 7.39
CA ARG A 93 2.67 9.11 8.26
C ARG A 93 3.07 7.67 7.98
N THR A 94 2.08 6.80 7.74
CA THR A 94 2.32 5.40 7.39
C THR A 94 3.11 5.29 6.09
N ILE A 95 2.75 6.08 5.08
CA ILE A 95 3.43 6.06 3.79
C ILE A 95 4.85 6.61 3.91
N LYS A 96 5.03 7.66 4.68
CA LYS A 96 6.37 8.21 4.94
C LYS A 96 7.27 7.15 5.58
N ALA A 97 6.76 6.41 6.57
CA ALA A 97 7.49 5.32 7.21
C ALA A 97 7.81 4.19 6.20
N ALA A 98 6.86 3.84 5.34
CA ALA A 98 7.08 2.82 4.31
C ALA A 98 8.16 3.25 3.32
N LEU A 99 8.20 4.53 2.93
CA LEU A 99 9.25 5.05 2.07
C LEU A 99 10.62 4.97 2.74
N ASP A 100 10.70 5.26 4.04
CA ASP A 100 11.96 5.14 4.78
C ASP A 100 12.47 3.69 4.78
N VAL A 101 11.59 2.71 5.02
CA VAL A 101 11.94 1.29 4.95
C VAL A 101 12.42 0.92 3.56
N LEU A 102 11.65 1.32 2.55
CA LEU A 102 11.93 0.97 1.16
C LEU A 102 13.32 1.48 0.72
N LEU A 103 13.64 2.73 1.05
CA LEU A 103 14.89 3.36 0.66
C LEU A 103 16.10 2.79 1.40
N ASP A 104 15.89 2.13 2.53
CA ASP A 104 16.96 1.40 3.22
C ASP A 104 17.32 0.07 2.51
N TYR A 105 16.42 -0.45 1.66
CA TYR A 105 16.62 -1.71 0.95
C TYR A 105 17.10 -1.56 -0.49
N GLY A 106 16.92 -0.41 -1.10
CA GLY A 106 17.35 -0.21 -2.48
C GLY A 106 16.88 1.11 -3.06
N ARG A 107 17.13 1.29 -4.36
CA ARG A 107 16.75 2.51 -5.09
C ARG A 107 15.76 2.17 -6.20
N PRO A 108 14.46 2.26 -5.92
CA PRO A 108 13.46 2.04 -6.97
C PRO A 108 13.56 3.11 -8.04
N ALA A 109 13.19 2.76 -9.26
CA ALA A 109 13.12 3.73 -10.36
C ALA A 109 11.97 4.71 -10.12
N ARG A 110 10.86 4.22 -9.54
CA ARG A 110 9.67 5.01 -9.26
C ARG A 110 8.88 4.35 -8.14
N VAL A 111 8.24 5.14 -7.31
CA VAL A 111 7.31 4.65 -6.28
C VAL A 111 5.95 5.27 -6.55
N GLU A 112 4.94 4.41 -6.61
CA GLU A 112 3.54 4.81 -6.74
C GLU A 112 2.77 4.34 -5.52
N LEU A 113 1.64 5.00 -5.24
CA LEU A 113 0.80 4.70 -4.10
C LEU A 113 -0.61 4.34 -4.56
N CYS A 114 -1.09 3.19 -4.09
CA CYS A 114 -2.46 2.72 -4.31
C CYS A 114 -3.14 2.56 -2.95
N VAL A 115 -4.28 3.20 -2.77
CA VAL A 115 -5.04 3.12 -1.53
C VAL A 115 -6.50 2.77 -1.80
N LEU A 116 -7.08 2.01 -0.89
CA LEU A 116 -8.51 1.69 -0.98
C LEU A 116 -9.35 2.92 -0.67
N ILE A 117 -8.99 3.63 0.40
CA ILE A 117 -9.69 4.85 0.85
C ILE A 117 -8.69 5.98 1.00
N ASP A 118 -9.01 7.12 0.41
CA ASP A 118 -8.28 8.37 0.64
C ASP A 118 -9.15 9.31 1.50
N ARG A 119 -8.72 9.52 2.74
CA ARG A 119 -9.26 10.57 3.61
C ARG A 119 -8.53 11.85 3.28
N LYS A 120 -8.97 12.55 2.28
CA LYS A 120 -8.25 13.63 1.60
C LYS A 120 -7.85 14.79 2.48
N GLU A 121 -8.55 15.01 3.58
CA GLU A 121 -8.27 16.09 4.53
C GLU A 121 -7.27 15.63 5.59
N HIS A 122 -6.64 16.57 6.29
CA HIS A 122 -5.72 16.31 7.41
C HIS A 122 -4.37 15.69 7.03
N ARG A 123 -3.93 15.89 5.79
CA ARG A 123 -2.61 15.46 5.38
C ARG A 123 -1.52 16.21 6.16
N GLN A 124 -0.51 15.51 6.68
CA GLN A 124 0.67 16.09 7.34
C GLN A 124 1.90 16.12 6.43
N PHE A 125 1.90 15.26 5.41
CA PHE A 125 2.98 15.18 4.42
C PHE A 125 2.39 15.38 3.03
N PRO A 126 3.17 15.89 2.06
CA PRO A 126 2.68 16.14 0.70
C PRO A 126 2.61 14.83 -0.10
N ILE A 127 1.79 13.91 0.36
CA ILE A 127 1.60 12.59 -0.21
C ILE A 127 0.20 12.50 -0.80
N GLN A 128 0.13 12.04 -2.05
CA GLN A 128 -1.14 11.79 -2.73
C GLN A 128 -1.09 10.43 -3.41
N PRO A 129 -2.21 9.71 -3.46
CA PRO A 129 -2.23 8.42 -4.14
C PRO A 129 -2.28 8.59 -5.66
N ASP A 130 -1.65 7.67 -6.37
CA ASP A 130 -1.76 7.55 -7.82
C ASP A 130 -3.00 6.75 -8.22
N TYR A 131 -3.44 5.86 -7.37
CA TYR A 131 -4.64 5.04 -7.55
C TYR A 131 -5.48 5.10 -6.28
N THR A 132 -6.73 5.48 -6.41
CA THR A 132 -7.63 5.64 -5.27
C THR A 132 -8.91 4.86 -5.49
N GLY A 133 -9.28 4.04 -4.52
CA GLY A 133 -10.56 3.33 -4.55
C GLY A 133 -11.71 4.30 -4.37
N GLN A 134 -11.72 5.01 -3.25
CA GLN A 134 -12.74 6.01 -2.97
C GLN A 134 -12.16 7.13 -2.12
N VAL A 135 -12.53 8.37 -2.45
CA VAL A 135 -12.22 9.54 -1.65
C VAL A 135 -13.34 9.72 -0.62
N VAL A 136 -12.96 9.86 0.65
CA VAL A 136 -13.90 10.06 1.74
C VAL A 136 -13.55 11.37 2.45
N ARG A 137 -14.53 12.24 2.62
CA ARG A 137 -14.39 13.43 3.44
C ARG A 137 -14.88 13.09 4.84
N SER A 138 -14.04 13.35 5.84
CA SER A 138 -14.35 13.02 7.21
C SER A 138 -13.74 14.05 8.14
N VAL A 139 -14.32 14.19 9.34
CA VAL A 139 -13.68 15.01 10.36
C VAL A 139 -12.54 14.22 11.03
N LYS A 140 -11.62 14.94 11.67
CA LYS A 140 -10.41 14.32 12.23
C LYS A 140 -10.71 13.23 13.26
N THR A 141 -11.83 13.34 13.98
CA THR A 141 -12.25 12.38 15.00
C THR A 141 -12.96 11.16 14.44
N ASP A 142 -13.36 11.20 13.15
CA ASP A 142 -13.96 10.03 12.52
C ASP A 142 -12.93 8.92 12.35
N LYS A 143 -13.39 7.69 12.38
CA LYS A 143 -12.56 6.51 12.15
C LYS A 143 -13.08 5.71 10.98
N ILE A 144 -12.16 5.14 10.23
CA ILE A 144 -12.47 4.27 9.11
C ILE A 144 -11.91 2.90 9.42
N LYS A 145 -12.75 1.88 9.27
CA LYS A 145 -12.36 0.50 9.47
C LYS A 145 -12.66 -0.30 8.21
N VAL A 146 -11.65 -1.02 7.75
CA VAL A 146 -11.79 -1.95 6.64
C VAL A 146 -12.04 -3.33 7.24
N LEU A 147 -13.21 -3.89 6.95
CA LEU A 147 -13.61 -5.19 7.45
C LEU A 147 -13.27 -6.28 6.45
N LYS A 148 -12.72 -7.36 6.96
CA LYS A 148 -12.37 -8.53 6.14
C LYS A 148 -12.90 -9.79 6.82
N ASP A 149 -13.15 -10.83 6.04
CA ASP A 149 -13.51 -12.15 6.50
C ASP A 149 -12.58 -13.19 5.88
N GLU A 150 -12.90 -14.47 6.01
CA GLU A 150 -12.11 -15.57 5.45
C GLU A 150 -11.98 -15.51 3.93
N ASN A 151 -12.89 -14.83 3.27
CA ASN A 151 -12.94 -14.71 1.81
C ASN A 151 -12.30 -13.40 1.30
N GLY A 152 -11.75 -12.57 2.19
CA GLY A 152 -11.08 -11.32 1.85
C GLY A 152 -11.80 -10.08 2.35
N LEU A 153 -11.69 -8.98 1.60
CA LEU A 153 -12.28 -7.71 1.95
C LEU A 153 -13.80 -7.76 1.85
N LYS A 154 -14.49 -7.24 2.86
CA LYS A 154 -15.95 -7.26 2.92
C LYS A 154 -16.56 -5.88 2.77
N GLN A 155 -16.17 -4.94 3.61
CA GLN A 155 -16.73 -3.60 3.58
C GLN A 155 -15.83 -2.59 4.28
N VAL A 156 -16.08 -1.33 4.04
CA VAL A 156 -15.44 -0.21 4.71
C VAL A 156 -16.50 0.53 5.51
N VAL A 157 -16.20 0.82 6.77
CA VAL A 157 -17.14 1.48 7.67
C VAL A 157 -16.53 2.78 8.18
N LEU A 158 -17.27 3.88 8.05
CA LEU A 158 -16.95 5.15 8.69
C LEU A 158 -17.78 5.23 9.99
N TYR A 159 -17.11 5.50 11.10
CA TYR A 159 -17.80 5.62 12.38
C TYR A 159 -17.20 6.72 13.23
N ASN A 160 -18.00 7.23 14.17
CA ASN A 160 -17.61 8.25 15.11
C ASN A 160 -17.82 7.71 16.53
N GLU A 161 -16.77 7.70 17.32
CA GLU A 161 -16.86 7.32 18.76
C GLU A 161 -17.21 8.52 19.62
#